data_94ca621b765296fc2a501e0847b71333
#
_entry.id   94ca621b765296fc2a501e0847b71333
#
_cell.length_a   1.000
_cell.length_b   1.000
_cell.length_c   1.000
_cell.angle_alpha   90.00
_cell.angle_beta   90.00
_cell.angle_gamma   90.00
#
_symmetry.space_group_name_H-M   'P 1'
#
loop_
_entity.id
_entity.type
_entity.pdbx_description
1 polymer ?
#
loop_
_entity_poly.entity_id
_entity_poly.type
_entity_poly.pdbx_seq_one_letter_code
_entity_poly.pdbx_strand_id
1 'polypeptide(L)'
;MKLRSIVVALSLALASSGAFAFHCPKEMKAIDDTLAKNPKLSETQMTDVKKFRAEGESLHKGGKHQDSLDTLEKAKKILGL
;
A
#
# COMPACT_ATOMS: atom_id res chain seq x y z
N MET A 1 23.26 30.85 -5.16
CA MET A 1 22.58 30.31 -6.34
C MET A 1 22.51 28.78 -6.37
N LYS A 2 23.61 28.08 -6.12
CA LYS A 2 23.62 26.61 -6.10
C LYS A 2 22.73 26.01 -5.00
N LEU A 3 22.65 26.69 -3.86
CA LEU A 3 21.80 26.28 -2.73
C LEU A 3 20.31 26.32 -3.08
N ARG A 4 19.87 27.29 -3.87
CA ARG A 4 18.48 27.38 -4.29
C ARG A 4 18.05 26.22 -5.18
N SER A 5 18.90 25.81 -6.09
CA SER A 5 18.62 24.67 -6.98
C SER A 5 18.49 23.37 -6.20
N ILE A 6 19.33 23.18 -5.17
CA ILE A 6 19.29 21.99 -4.32
C ILE A 6 17.97 21.95 -3.53
N VAL A 7 17.53 23.09 -2.97
CA VAL A 7 16.29 23.16 -2.21
C VAL A 7 15.08 22.85 -3.08
N VAL A 8 15.04 23.36 -4.32
CA VAL A 8 13.97 23.08 -5.27
C VAL A 8 13.92 21.61 -5.61
N ALA A 9 15.06 20.97 -5.85
CA ALA A 9 15.14 19.54 -6.16
C ALA A 9 14.61 18.69 -5.00
N LEU A 10 14.93 19.04 -3.77
CA LEU A 10 14.43 18.36 -2.57
C LEU A 10 12.93 18.49 -2.45
N SER A 11 12.36 19.65 -2.74
CA SER A 11 10.92 19.86 -2.70
C SER A 11 10.19 18.98 -3.70
N LEU A 12 10.72 18.83 -4.90
CA LEU A 12 10.15 17.97 -5.92
C LEU A 12 10.19 16.49 -5.50
N ALA A 13 11.29 16.05 -4.91
CA ALA A 13 11.41 14.68 -4.41
C ALA A 13 10.37 14.38 -3.33
N LEU A 14 10.14 15.31 -2.41
CA LEU A 14 9.12 15.17 -1.38
C LEU A 14 7.71 15.09 -1.97
N ALA A 15 7.42 15.88 -2.99
CA ALA A 15 6.12 15.83 -3.67
C ALA A 15 5.90 14.47 -4.33
N SER A 16 6.91 13.90 -4.96
CA SER A 16 6.84 12.57 -5.57
C SER A 16 6.58 11.50 -4.52
N SER A 17 7.27 11.55 -3.38
CA SER A 17 7.06 10.62 -2.27
C SER A 17 5.64 10.72 -1.73
N GLY A 18 5.07 11.91 -1.64
CA GLY A 18 3.69 12.13 -1.23
C GLY A 18 2.69 11.48 -2.17
N ALA A 19 2.94 11.52 -3.48
CA ALA A 19 2.07 10.89 -4.45
C ALA A 19 2.00 9.36 -4.27
N PHE A 20 3.11 8.71 -3.98
CA PHE A 20 3.14 7.26 -3.70
C PHE A 20 2.36 6.91 -2.44
N ALA A 21 2.38 7.74 -1.43
CA ALA A 21 1.68 7.48 -0.17
C ALA A 21 0.16 7.39 -0.35
N PHE A 22 -0.42 8.04 -1.37
CA PHE A 22 -1.86 7.99 -1.62
C PHE A 22 -2.35 6.65 -2.15
N HIS A 23 -1.51 5.87 -2.82
CA HIS A 23 -1.93 4.58 -3.38
C HIS A 23 -2.14 3.52 -2.32
N CYS A 24 -1.29 3.46 -1.31
CA CYS A 24 -1.38 2.44 -0.28
C CYS A 24 -2.68 2.50 0.53
N PRO A 25 -3.14 3.66 1.03
CA PRO A 25 -4.43 3.74 1.72
C PRO A 25 -5.61 3.32 0.86
N LYS A 26 -5.58 3.65 -0.43
CA LYS A 26 -6.64 3.27 -1.38
C LYS A 26 -6.68 1.75 -1.56
N GLU A 27 -5.54 1.11 -1.71
CA GLU A 27 -5.44 -0.34 -1.84
C GLU A 27 -5.89 -1.05 -0.56
N MET A 28 -5.49 -0.55 0.59
CA MET A 28 -5.92 -1.10 1.88
C MET A 28 -7.43 -1.00 2.05
N LYS A 29 -8.03 0.11 1.66
CA LYS A 29 -9.47 0.31 1.72
C LYS A 29 -10.21 -0.68 0.82
N ALA A 30 -9.72 -0.90 -0.39
CA ALA A 30 -10.32 -1.86 -1.32
C ALA A 30 -10.34 -3.27 -0.74
N ILE A 31 -9.25 -3.69 -0.09
CA ILE A 31 -9.17 -4.98 0.58
C ILE A 31 -10.17 -5.04 1.75
N ASP A 32 -10.19 -4.02 2.59
CA ASP A 32 -11.08 -3.96 3.76
C ASP A 32 -12.54 -3.98 3.34
N ASP A 33 -12.92 -3.23 2.30
CA ASP A 33 -14.29 -3.19 1.79
C ASP A 33 -14.71 -4.56 1.26
N THR A 34 -13.81 -5.27 0.58
CA THR A 34 -14.08 -6.60 0.06
C THR A 34 -14.23 -7.61 1.19
N LEU A 35 -13.37 -7.55 2.19
CA LEU A 35 -13.47 -8.43 3.37
C LEU A 35 -14.79 -8.21 4.12
N ALA A 36 -15.28 -6.97 4.17
CA ALA A 36 -16.55 -6.66 4.83
C ALA A 36 -17.75 -7.31 4.12
N LYS A 37 -17.60 -7.70 2.85
CA LYS A 37 -18.65 -8.38 2.08
C LYS A 37 -18.66 -9.89 2.29
N ASN A 38 -17.87 -10.40 3.22
CA ASN A 38 -17.75 -11.83 3.52
C ASN A 38 -17.49 -12.68 2.28
N PRO A 39 -16.34 -12.48 1.59
CA PRO A 39 -16.04 -13.25 0.40
C PRO A 39 -15.89 -14.72 0.72
N LYS A 40 -16.29 -15.57 -0.23
CA LYS A 40 -16.22 -17.03 -0.08
C LYS A 40 -14.78 -17.51 -0.30
N LEU A 41 -13.95 -17.39 0.72
CA LEU A 41 -12.58 -17.83 0.69
C LEU A 41 -12.41 -19.04 1.60
N SER A 42 -11.43 -19.90 1.29
CA SER A 42 -11.01 -20.95 2.21
C SER A 42 -10.42 -20.31 3.46
N GLU A 43 -10.35 -21.06 4.54
CA GLU A 43 -9.76 -20.57 5.79
C GLU A 43 -8.30 -20.12 5.59
N THR A 44 -7.53 -20.88 4.81
CA THR A 44 -6.16 -20.53 4.46
C THR A 44 -6.10 -19.22 3.66
N GLN A 45 -6.95 -19.09 2.66
CA GLN A 45 -7.01 -17.86 1.85
C GLN A 45 -7.36 -16.65 2.69
N MET A 46 -8.33 -16.78 3.57
CA MET A 46 -8.73 -15.68 4.47
C MET A 46 -7.58 -15.27 5.38
N THR A 47 -6.86 -16.25 5.94
CA THR A 47 -5.69 -16.01 6.77
C THR A 47 -4.60 -15.27 5.98
N ASP A 48 -4.34 -15.70 4.76
CA ASP A 48 -3.32 -15.10 3.90
C ASP A 48 -3.68 -13.66 3.54
N VAL A 49 -4.93 -13.39 3.20
CA VAL A 49 -5.40 -12.03 2.88
C VAL A 49 -5.18 -11.11 4.07
N LYS A 50 -5.58 -11.52 5.26
CA LYS A 50 -5.41 -10.72 6.47
C LYS A 50 -3.94 -10.49 6.79
N LYS A 51 -3.11 -11.50 6.59
CA LYS A 51 -1.66 -11.39 6.80
C LYS A 51 -1.03 -10.38 5.83
N PHE A 52 -1.32 -10.50 4.55
CA PHE A 52 -0.79 -9.57 3.55
C PHE A 52 -1.30 -8.15 3.77
N ARG A 53 -2.56 -8.01 4.18
CA ARG A 53 -3.12 -6.71 4.53
C ARG A 53 -2.35 -6.06 5.68
N ALA A 54 -2.08 -6.80 6.74
CA ALA A 54 -1.33 -6.31 7.90
C ALA A 54 0.13 -6.00 7.55
N GLU A 55 0.78 -6.86 6.78
CA GLU A 55 2.16 -6.64 6.32
C GLU A 55 2.24 -5.40 5.43
N GLY A 56 1.29 -5.23 4.51
CA GLY A 56 1.24 -4.07 3.65
C GLY A 56 1.12 -2.77 4.43
N GLU A 57 0.28 -2.75 5.46
CA GLU A 57 0.14 -1.59 6.33
C GLU A 57 1.44 -1.29 7.09
N SER A 58 2.08 -2.32 7.63
CA SER A 58 3.34 -2.18 8.35
C SER A 58 4.44 -1.61 7.44
N LEU A 59 4.53 -2.12 6.22
CA LEU A 59 5.50 -1.63 5.23
C LEU A 59 5.22 -0.18 4.85
N HIS A 60 3.94 0.17 4.70
CA HIS A 60 3.54 1.54 4.40
C HIS A 60 3.98 2.49 5.52
N LYS A 61 3.71 2.14 6.77
CA LYS A 61 4.10 2.95 7.92
C LYS A 61 5.61 3.06 8.04
N GLY A 62 6.35 2.04 7.61
CA GLY A 62 7.81 2.04 7.60
C GLY A 62 8.43 2.79 6.43
N GLY A 63 7.64 3.40 5.57
CA GLY A 63 8.12 4.14 4.41
C GLY A 63 8.50 3.27 3.21
N LYS A 64 8.25 1.98 3.27
CA LYS A 64 8.53 1.05 2.17
C LYS A 64 7.33 0.92 1.25
N HIS A 65 7.01 2.00 0.56
CA HIS A 65 5.78 2.12 -0.22
C HIS A 65 5.66 1.09 -1.35
N GLN A 66 6.74 0.82 -2.08
CA GLN A 66 6.71 -0.14 -3.17
C GLN A 66 6.48 -1.56 -2.63
N ASP A 67 7.19 -1.93 -1.57
CA ASP A 67 7.01 -3.24 -0.93
C ASP A 67 5.60 -3.39 -0.38
N SER A 68 5.05 -2.33 0.18
CA SER A 68 3.66 -2.29 0.64
C SER A 68 2.69 -2.57 -0.50
N LEU A 69 2.83 -1.89 -1.63
CA LEU A 69 1.97 -2.11 -2.79
C LEU A 69 2.06 -3.54 -3.31
N ASP A 70 3.27 -4.08 -3.40
CA ASP A 70 3.48 -5.45 -3.86
C ASP A 70 2.80 -6.47 -2.94
N THR A 71 2.88 -6.24 -1.64
CA THR A 71 2.27 -7.12 -0.63
C THR A 71 0.75 -7.01 -0.66
N LEU A 72 0.21 -5.81 -0.74
CA LEU A 72 -1.23 -5.59 -0.83
C LEU A 72 -1.81 -6.18 -2.12
N GLU A 73 -1.05 -6.17 -3.21
CA GLU A 73 -1.48 -6.79 -4.45
C GLU A 73 -1.66 -8.30 -4.31
N LYS A 74 -0.84 -8.96 -3.51
CA LYS A 74 -1.00 -10.40 -3.22
C LYS A 74 -2.36 -10.66 -2.56
N ALA A 75 -2.75 -9.83 -1.61
CA ALA A 75 -4.07 -9.92 -0.98
C ALA A 75 -5.19 -9.68 -2.00
N LYS A 76 -5.03 -8.68 -2.84
CA LYS A 76 -6.01 -8.36 -3.89
C LYS A 76 -6.21 -9.51 -4.86
N LYS A 77 -5.14 -10.18 -5.26
CA LYS A 77 -5.23 -11.35 -6.16
C LYS A 77 -6.05 -12.47 -5.56
N ILE A 78 -5.89 -12.75 -4.29
CA ILE A 78 -6.68 -13.77 -3.59
C ILE A 78 -8.15 -13.37 -3.58
N LEU A 79 -8.44 -12.09 -3.42
CA LEU A 79 -9.80 -11.55 -3.39
C LEU A 79 -10.43 -11.39 -4.79
N GLY A 80 -9.66 -11.55 -5.85
CA GLY A 80 -10.15 -11.37 -7.21
C GLY A 80 -10.28 -9.92 -7.64
N LEU A 81 -9.50 -9.05 -7.03
CA LEU A 81 -9.51 -7.62 -7.34
C LEU A 81 -8.52 -7.23 -8.41
#